data_16b73d038e8d9b20d5a07fa1473b1b3c
#
_entry.id   16b73d038e8d9b20d5a07fa1473b1b3c
#
_cell.length_a   1.000
_cell.length_b   1.000
_cell.length_c   1.000
_cell.angle_alpha   90.00
_cell.angle_beta   90.00
_cell.angle_gamma   90.00
#
_symmetry.space_group_name_H-M   'P 1'
#
loop_
_entity.id
_entity.type
_entity.pdbx_description
1 polymer ?
#
loop_
_entity_poly.entity_id
_entity_poly.type
_entity_poly.pdbx_seq_one_letter_code
_entity_poly.pdbx_strand_id
1 'polypeptide(L)'
;QRLFRGDAKLLVTTKMQYKKKIVDIWNRLPELKTILLSDVDEDLQENVLSLPKLMAKASPEFTIPPTDPEDMSCLHFTSGTTGMPKGAIHVHKAVMVHYMTSKYALDMHENDIFWCTADPGWVTGTSYGIIAPLLHGVTNIVDEAEFDAERWYRILQDQKVTIWYTAPTAIRRLMRLDIKPRELYDLSHLRFSASVGEPLNPEAVVWGKEVLNLLIHDNWWQT
;
A
#
# COMPACT_ATOMS: atom_id res chain seq x y z
N GLN A 1 -3.25 20.05 4.51
CA GLN A 1 -2.39 20.50 3.38
C GLN A 1 -2.60 19.63 2.13
N ARG A 2 -2.55 18.28 2.22
CA ARG A 2 -2.69 17.39 1.04
C ARG A 2 -4.03 17.56 0.34
N LEU A 3 -5.15 17.53 1.08
CA LEU A 3 -6.49 17.72 0.52
C LEU A 3 -6.66 19.11 -0.13
N PHE A 4 -6.10 20.14 0.48
CA PHE A 4 -6.13 21.50 -0.05
C PHE A 4 -5.31 21.64 -1.33
N ARG A 5 -4.07 21.10 -1.36
CA ARG A 5 -3.18 21.18 -2.52
C ARG A 5 -3.60 20.29 -3.69
N GLY A 6 -4.30 19.22 -3.41
CA GLY A 6 -4.83 18.30 -4.41
C GLY A 6 -6.25 18.66 -4.85
N ASP A 7 -6.78 19.79 -4.43
CA ASP A 7 -8.16 20.26 -4.74
C ASP A 7 -9.20 19.14 -4.58
N ALA A 8 -9.04 18.35 -3.49
CA ALA A 8 -9.86 17.18 -3.23
C ALA A 8 -11.35 17.59 -3.11
N LYS A 9 -12.19 17.02 -3.96
CA LYS A 9 -13.64 17.29 -3.99
C LYS A 9 -14.43 16.31 -3.15
N LEU A 10 -13.90 15.08 -3.02
CA LEU A 10 -14.50 13.99 -2.27
C LEU A 10 -13.43 13.31 -1.42
N LEU A 11 -13.79 12.92 -0.20
CA LEU A 11 -12.91 12.16 0.70
C LEU A 11 -13.61 10.88 1.13
N VAL A 12 -12.93 9.73 0.91
CA VAL A 12 -13.33 8.46 1.53
C VAL A 12 -12.48 8.25 2.77
N THR A 13 -13.12 7.97 3.90
CA THR A 13 -12.41 7.78 5.19
C THR A 13 -13.29 7.00 6.18
N THR A 14 -12.74 6.69 7.37
CA THR A 14 -13.51 6.11 8.47
C THR A 14 -14.11 7.22 9.35
N LYS A 15 -15.18 6.89 10.09
CA LYS A 15 -15.82 7.80 11.06
C LYS A 15 -14.83 8.32 12.09
N MET A 16 -13.94 7.46 12.57
CA MET A 16 -12.90 7.84 13.53
C MET A 16 -11.95 8.89 12.94
N GLN A 17 -11.43 8.66 11.73
CA GLN A 17 -10.51 9.59 11.08
C GLN A 17 -11.20 10.90 10.70
N TYR A 18 -12.45 10.84 10.23
CA TYR A 18 -13.27 12.01 9.98
C TYR A 18 -13.34 12.91 11.21
N LYS A 19 -13.77 12.36 12.35
CA LYS A 19 -13.87 13.11 13.62
C LYS A 19 -12.52 13.66 14.08
N LYS A 20 -11.46 12.86 13.98
CA LYS A 20 -10.13 13.21 14.51
C LYS A 20 -9.39 14.23 13.66
N LYS A 21 -9.55 14.18 12.33
CA LYS A 21 -8.66 14.90 11.41
C LYS A 21 -9.37 15.90 10.49
N ILE A 22 -10.67 15.77 10.27
CA ILE A 22 -11.35 16.52 9.21
C ILE A 22 -12.34 17.55 9.76
N VAL A 23 -13.11 17.19 10.76
CA VAL A 23 -14.19 18.07 11.30
C VAL A 23 -13.70 19.49 11.55
N ASP A 24 -12.60 19.66 12.25
CA ASP A 24 -12.07 20.96 12.68
C ASP A 24 -11.41 21.77 11.55
N ILE A 25 -11.11 21.14 10.42
CA ILE A 25 -10.43 21.79 9.31
C ILE A 25 -11.28 21.87 8.03
N TRP A 26 -12.45 21.27 7.99
CA TRP A 26 -13.26 21.20 6.78
C TRP A 26 -13.60 22.58 6.19
N ASN A 27 -13.86 23.56 7.03
CA ASN A 27 -14.08 24.93 6.61
C ASN A 27 -12.88 25.58 5.90
N ARG A 28 -11.69 24.98 6.00
CA ARG A 28 -10.45 25.41 5.30
C ARG A 28 -10.22 24.65 4.00
N LEU A 29 -11.14 23.79 3.60
CA LEU A 29 -11.07 22.95 2.41
C LEU A 29 -12.23 23.28 1.46
N PRO A 30 -12.18 24.42 0.75
CA PRO A 30 -13.32 24.94 -0.01
C PRO A 30 -13.78 24.00 -1.12
N GLU A 31 -12.86 23.20 -1.69
CA GLU A 31 -13.18 22.24 -2.75
C GLU A 31 -13.74 20.91 -2.23
N LEU A 32 -13.54 20.58 -0.96
CA LEU A 32 -14.04 19.32 -0.38
C LEU A 32 -15.55 19.44 -0.13
N LYS A 33 -16.35 18.85 -1.02
CA LYS A 33 -17.82 18.95 -1.01
C LYS A 33 -18.47 17.77 -0.30
N THR A 34 -17.86 16.57 -0.37
CA THR A 34 -18.51 15.35 0.11
C THR A 34 -17.50 14.47 0.86
N ILE A 35 -17.96 13.87 1.94
CA ILE A 35 -17.20 12.88 2.70
C ILE A 35 -17.99 11.58 2.70
N LEU A 36 -17.35 10.48 2.32
CA LEU A 36 -17.91 9.13 2.36
C LEU A 36 -17.25 8.34 3.49
N LEU A 37 -18.07 7.85 4.41
CA LEU A 37 -17.60 7.03 5.53
C LEU A 37 -17.76 5.55 5.20
N SER A 38 -16.65 4.81 5.27
CA SER A 38 -16.61 3.39 4.90
C SER A 38 -17.09 2.44 6.00
N ASP A 39 -17.26 2.93 7.23
CA ASP A 39 -17.51 2.15 8.43
C ASP A 39 -18.83 2.54 9.16
N VAL A 40 -19.78 3.10 8.43
CA VAL A 40 -21.11 3.46 8.96
C VAL A 40 -22.20 3.02 8.00
N ASP A 41 -23.35 2.62 8.54
CA ASP A 41 -24.50 2.16 7.74
C ASP A 41 -25.46 3.30 7.39
N GLU A 42 -25.41 4.43 8.10
CA GLU A 42 -26.27 5.57 7.88
C GLU A 42 -25.49 6.88 7.69
N ASP A 43 -26.10 7.79 6.93
CA ASP A 43 -25.56 9.13 6.71
C ASP A 43 -25.50 9.89 8.03
N LEU A 44 -24.41 10.62 8.30
CA LEU A 44 -24.29 11.42 9.51
C LEU A 44 -24.92 12.81 9.34
N GLN A 45 -24.79 13.39 8.17
CA GLN A 45 -25.35 14.69 7.80
C GLN A 45 -25.35 14.85 6.27
N GLU A 46 -25.91 15.95 5.74
CA GLU A 46 -26.14 16.18 4.31
C GLU A 46 -24.95 15.82 3.39
N ASN A 47 -23.74 16.16 3.77
CA ASN A 47 -22.53 15.94 2.96
C ASN A 47 -21.55 14.92 3.57
N VAL A 48 -21.98 14.16 4.59
CA VAL A 48 -21.21 13.09 5.23
C VAL A 48 -22.03 11.79 5.18
N LEU A 49 -21.80 11.05 4.11
CA LEU A 49 -22.66 9.95 3.68
C LEU A 49 -22.04 8.59 4.01
N SER A 50 -22.89 7.59 4.15
CA SER A 50 -22.49 6.18 4.26
C SER A 50 -22.08 5.64 2.90
N LEU A 51 -20.81 5.22 2.74
CA LEU A 51 -20.35 4.54 1.53
C LEU A 51 -21.06 3.18 1.33
N PRO A 52 -21.22 2.31 2.35
CA PRO A 52 -21.97 1.06 2.21
C PRO A 52 -23.40 1.29 1.70
N LYS A 53 -24.09 2.28 2.26
CA LYS A 53 -25.47 2.63 1.84
C LYS A 53 -25.56 3.10 0.39
N LEU A 54 -24.57 3.88 -0.06
CA LEU A 54 -24.49 4.32 -1.46
C LEU A 54 -24.18 3.15 -2.38
N MET A 55 -23.21 2.29 -2.00
CA MET A 55 -22.84 1.10 -2.77
C MET A 55 -24.02 0.14 -2.93
N ALA A 56 -24.83 -0.08 -1.89
CA ALA A 56 -26.01 -0.93 -1.94
C ALA A 56 -27.08 -0.45 -2.94
N LYS A 57 -27.10 0.84 -3.27
CA LYS A 57 -28.03 1.44 -4.22
C LYS A 57 -27.45 1.67 -5.61
N ALA A 58 -26.13 1.54 -5.74
CA ALA A 58 -25.45 1.77 -7.01
C ALA A 58 -25.74 0.65 -8.01
N SER A 59 -25.80 1.00 -9.29
CA SER A 59 -25.85 0.00 -10.36
C SER A 59 -24.55 -0.78 -10.41
N PRO A 60 -24.57 -2.11 -10.56
CA PRO A 60 -23.37 -2.89 -10.87
C PRO A 60 -22.87 -2.66 -12.30
N GLU A 61 -23.72 -2.10 -13.16
CA GLU A 61 -23.35 -1.76 -14.55
C GLU A 61 -22.68 -0.40 -14.61
N PHE A 62 -21.44 -0.38 -15.04
CA PHE A 62 -20.65 0.83 -15.21
C PHE A 62 -19.79 0.73 -16.49
N THR A 63 -19.89 1.73 -17.33
CA THR A 63 -19.01 1.85 -18.51
C THR A 63 -17.83 2.75 -18.18
N ILE A 64 -16.63 2.20 -18.20
CA ILE A 64 -15.41 2.99 -17.99
C ILE A 64 -15.26 3.96 -19.17
N PRO A 65 -15.22 5.27 -18.96
CA PRO A 65 -15.01 6.22 -20.03
C PRO A 65 -13.58 6.07 -20.62
N PRO A 66 -13.38 6.38 -21.89
CA PRO A 66 -12.05 6.39 -22.47
C PRO A 66 -11.19 7.45 -21.78
N THR A 67 -9.94 7.09 -21.49
CA THR A 67 -8.93 7.98 -20.92
C THR A 67 -7.71 8.02 -21.83
N ASP A 68 -7.01 9.16 -21.89
CA ASP A 68 -5.73 9.25 -22.56
C ASP A 68 -4.63 8.63 -21.65
N PRO A 69 -3.66 7.90 -22.20
CA PRO A 69 -2.53 7.40 -21.42
C PRO A 69 -1.77 8.47 -20.65
N GLU A 70 -1.77 9.71 -21.09
CA GLU A 70 -1.14 10.86 -20.43
C GLU A 70 -2.04 11.59 -19.44
N ASP A 71 -3.32 11.21 -19.32
CA ASP A 71 -4.20 11.78 -18.31
C ASP A 71 -3.72 11.38 -16.90
N MET A 72 -3.90 12.30 -15.94
CA MET A 72 -3.59 12.06 -14.55
C MET A 72 -4.48 10.95 -13.97
N SER A 73 -3.85 9.92 -13.43
CA SER A 73 -4.55 8.83 -12.73
C SER A 73 -4.43 8.92 -11.22
N CYS A 74 -3.25 9.27 -10.71
CA CYS A 74 -2.95 9.36 -9.30
C CYS A 74 -2.08 10.57 -8.96
N LEU A 75 -2.32 11.15 -7.77
CA LEU A 75 -1.48 12.19 -7.19
C LEU A 75 -0.91 11.72 -5.85
N HIS A 76 0.40 11.46 -5.82
CA HIS A 76 1.11 11.09 -4.60
C HIS A 76 1.80 12.29 -3.97
N PHE A 77 1.61 12.50 -2.67
CA PHE A 77 2.29 13.55 -1.93
C PHE A 77 3.51 13.01 -1.19
N THR A 78 4.68 13.55 -1.49
CA THR A 78 5.93 13.30 -0.76
C THR A 78 6.15 14.34 0.33
N SER A 79 6.96 14.02 1.34
CA SER A 79 7.29 14.97 2.43
C SER A 79 8.06 16.21 1.97
N GLY A 80 8.73 16.12 0.80
CA GLY A 80 9.56 17.19 0.26
C GLY A 80 10.73 17.58 1.17
N THR A 81 11.86 17.89 0.61
CA THR A 81 13.08 18.35 1.36
C THR A 81 12.89 19.70 2.05
N THR A 82 11.90 20.47 1.60
CA THR A 82 11.60 21.83 2.13
C THR A 82 10.51 21.83 3.21
N GLY A 83 10.07 20.65 3.68
CA GLY A 83 9.00 20.51 4.68
C GLY A 83 7.58 20.68 4.13
N MET A 84 7.43 21.14 2.88
CA MET A 84 6.11 21.27 2.23
C MET A 84 5.85 20.06 1.34
N PRO A 85 4.65 19.43 1.42
CA PRO A 85 4.29 18.31 0.56
C PRO A 85 4.36 18.68 -0.92
N LYS A 86 5.06 17.87 -1.71
CA LYS A 86 5.11 17.97 -3.18
C LYS A 86 4.22 16.90 -3.77
N GLY A 87 3.39 17.26 -4.75
CA GLY A 87 2.55 16.32 -5.48
C GLY A 87 3.29 15.75 -6.70
N ALA A 88 3.48 14.45 -6.73
CA ALA A 88 3.96 13.73 -7.91
C ALA A 88 2.74 13.19 -8.68
N ILE A 89 2.60 13.59 -9.92
CA ILE A 89 1.49 13.17 -10.79
C ILE A 89 1.91 11.88 -11.49
N HIS A 90 1.12 10.84 -11.34
CA HIS A 90 1.21 9.62 -12.12
C HIS A 90 0.09 9.61 -13.17
N VAL A 91 0.46 9.34 -14.40
CA VAL A 91 -0.47 9.23 -15.53
C VAL A 91 -0.94 7.78 -15.72
N HIS A 92 -1.99 7.54 -16.50
CA HIS A 92 -2.52 6.19 -16.72
C HIS A 92 -1.47 5.22 -17.28
N LYS A 93 -0.60 5.64 -18.18
CA LYS A 93 0.47 4.77 -18.72
C LYS A 93 1.53 4.34 -17.70
N ALA A 94 1.60 4.95 -16.50
CA ALA A 94 2.52 4.53 -15.44
C ALA A 94 2.32 3.07 -15.01
N VAL A 95 1.13 2.49 -15.23
CA VAL A 95 0.85 1.07 -14.98
C VAL A 95 1.78 0.15 -15.77
N MET A 96 2.22 0.56 -16.97
CA MET A 96 3.17 -0.20 -17.78
C MET A 96 4.54 -0.30 -17.09
N VAL A 97 4.97 0.78 -16.43
CA VAL A 97 6.22 0.80 -15.66
C VAL A 97 6.09 -0.09 -14.42
N HIS A 98 4.94 -0.03 -13.73
CA HIS A 98 4.69 -0.91 -12.57
C HIS A 98 4.69 -2.38 -12.97
N TYR A 99 4.11 -2.73 -14.13
CA TYR A 99 4.17 -4.09 -14.68
C TYR A 99 5.61 -4.54 -14.95
N MET A 100 6.37 -3.73 -15.69
CA MET A 100 7.75 -4.07 -16.07
C MET A 100 8.68 -4.18 -14.86
N THR A 101 8.60 -3.23 -13.94
CA THR A 101 9.47 -3.22 -12.77
C THR A 101 9.11 -4.33 -11.78
N SER A 102 7.84 -4.65 -11.57
CA SER A 102 7.45 -5.78 -10.74
C SER A 102 7.85 -7.13 -11.37
N LYS A 103 7.76 -7.25 -12.69
CA LYS A 103 8.22 -8.43 -13.41
C LYS A 103 9.72 -8.68 -13.26
N TYR A 104 10.53 -7.64 -13.39
CA TYR A 104 12.00 -7.80 -13.46
C TYR A 104 12.72 -7.50 -12.16
N ALA A 105 12.23 -6.55 -11.35
CA ALA A 105 12.89 -6.20 -10.09
C ALA A 105 12.30 -6.94 -8.88
N LEU A 106 11.04 -7.35 -8.91
CA LEU A 106 10.42 -8.19 -7.90
C LEU A 106 10.27 -9.65 -8.34
N ASP A 107 10.70 -9.96 -9.57
CA ASP A 107 10.65 -11.32 -10.15
C ASP A 107 9.26 -11.96 -10.03
N MET A 108 8.21 -11.16 -10.31
CA MET A 108 6.81 -11.57 -10.12
C MET A 108 6.33 -12.46 -11.26
N HIS A 109 5.78 -13.64 -10.93
CA HIS A 109 5.25 -14.64 -11.86
C HIS A 109 3.79 -14.98 -11.54
N GLU A 110 3.05 -15.55 -12.49
CA GLU A 110 1.61 -15.83 -12.42
C GLU A 110 1.17 -16.65 -11.20
N ASN A 111 2.02 -17.56 -10.72
CA ASN A 111 1.68 -18.46 -9.61
C ASN A 111 2.16 -17.93 -8.24
N ASP A 112 2.64 -16.71 -8.18
CA ASP A 112 3.11 -16.14 -6.94
C ASP A 112 1.97 -15.76 -5.99
N ILE A 113 2.28 -15.84 -4.71
CA ILE A 113 1.51 -15.26 -3.63
C ILE A 113 2.35 -14.10 -3.08
N PHE A 114 1.90 -12.92 -3.37
CA PHE A 114 2.62 -11.67 -3.09
C PHE A 114 2.10 -11.00 -1.83
N TRP A 115 2.99 -10.52 -1.00
CA TRP A 115 2.65 -9.72 0.16
C TRP A 115 3.51 -8.47 0.25
N CYS A 116 2.88 -7.31 0.06
CA CYS A 116 3.47 -6.01 0.32
C CYS A 116 2.96 -5.49 1.67
N THR A 117 3.87 -5.22 2.61
CA THR A 117 3.52 -4.72 3.94
C THR A 117 3.47 -3.20 4.03
N ALA A 118 3.67 -2.49 2.93
CA ALA A 118 3.56 -1.04 2.90
C ALA A 118 2.09 -0.60 2.93
N ASP A 119 1.79 0.39 3.76
CA ASP A 119 0.46 1.03 3.81
C ASP A 119 0.08 1.60 2.43
N PRO A 120 -1.17 1.38 1.94
CA PRO A 120 -1.65 1.93 0.66
C PRO A 120 -1.61 3.46 0.56
N GLY A 121 -1.51 4.16 1.68
CA GLY A 121 -1.30 5.61 1.72
C GLY A 121 0.09 6.06 1.29
N TRP A 122 1.03 5.13 1.14
CA TRP A 122 2.35 5.37 0.55
C TRP A 122 2.37 4.90 -0.91
N VAL A 123 3.22 5.53 -1.73
CA VAL A 123 3.36 5.15 -3.14
C VAL A 123 3.75 3.68 -3.30
N THR A 124 4.58 3.12 -2.44
CA THR A 124 4.93 1.70 -2.46
C THR A 124 3.69 0.82 -2.29
N GLY A 125 2.84 1.11 -1.30
CA GLY A 125 1.61 0.36 -1.07
C GLY A 125 0.62 0.48 -2.22
N THR A 126 0.48 1.66 -2.83
CA THR A 126 -0.38 1.85 -4.01
C THR A 126 0.21 1.14 -5.23
N SER A 127 1.46 1.44 -5.61
CA SER A 127 2.06 0.97 -6.86
C SER A 127 2.36 -0.52 -6.84
N TYR A 128 2.95 -1.03 -5.75
CA TYR A 128 3.37 -2.42 -5.67
C TYR A 128 2.52 -3.28 -4.71
N GLY A 129 1.78 -2.66 -3.80
CA GLY A 129 0.82 -3.39 -2.95
C GLY A 129 -0.55 -3.58 -3.60
N ILE A 130 -0.91 -2.77 -4.62
CA ILE A 130 -2.22 -2.85 -5.29
C ILE A 130 -2.05 -3.01 -6.79
N ILE A 131 -1.46 -2.01 -7.48
CA ILE A 131 -1.46 -1.95 -8.94
C ILE A 131 -0.67 -3.12 -9.55
N ALA A 132 0.57 -3.32 -9.13
CA ALA A 132 1.45 -4.33 -9.71
C ALA A 132 0.89 -5.78 -9.58
N PRO A 133 0.47 -6.27 -8.40
CA PRO A 133 -0.07 -7.62 -8.30
C PRO A 133 -1.35 -7.81 -9.11
N LEU A 134 -2.22 -6.79 -9.22
CA LEU A 134 -3.41 -6.85 -10.06
C LEU A 134 -3.07 -6.94 -11.55
N LEU A 135 -2.03 -6.22 -12.01
CA LEU A 135 -1.57 -6.29 -13.40
C LEU A 135 -1.01 -7.67 -13.77
N HIS A 136 -0.40 -8.38 -12.82
CA HIS A 136 0.11 -9.75 -13.02
C HIS A 136 -0.94 -10.84 -12.78
N GLY A 137 -2.09 -10.49 -12.19
CA GLY A 137 -3.11 -11.47 -11.80
C GLY A 137 -2.67 -12.43 -10.70
N VAL A 138 -1.68 -12.03 -9.88
CA VAL A 138 -1.19 -12.84 -8.77
C VAL A 138 -2.05 -12.69 -7.53
N THR A 139 -2.02 -13.70 -6.66
CA THR A 139 -2.67 -13.60 -5.35
C THR A 139 -1.97 -12.56 -4.50
N ASN A 140 -2.71 -11.57 -4.04
CA ASN A 140 -2.20 -10.48 -3.22
C ASN A 140 -2.71 -10.59 -1.78
N ILE A 141 -1.82 -10.66 -0.81
CA ILE A 141 -2.16 -10.68 0.61
C ILE A 141 -2.30 -9.25 1.11
N VAL A 142 -3.43 -8.96 1.75
CA VAL A 142 -3.70 -7.68 2.42
C VAL A 142 -3.87 -7.95 3.92
N ASP A 143 -3.06 -7.30 4.72
CA ASP A 143 -3.10 -7.35 6.18
C ASP A 143 -3.36 -5.97 6.75
N GLU A 144 -4.52 -5.79 7.39
CA GLU A 144 -4.96 -4.50 7.93
C GLU A 144 -4.63 -4.26 9.40
N ALA A 145 -4.01 -5.25 10.06
CA ALA A 145 -3.64 -5.10 11.45
C ALA A 145 -2.26 -4.47 11.64
N GLU A 146 -2.04 -3.96 12.83
CA GLU A 146 -0.74 -3.42 13.26
C GLU A 146 0.35 -4.49 13.20
N PHE A 147 1.61 -4.03 13.09
CA PHE A 147 2.76 -4.92 13.06
C PHE A 147 2.84 -5.82 14.29
N ASP A 148 2.81 -7.11 14.07
CA ASP A 148 3.11 -8.16 15.04
C ASP A 148 3.95 -9.24 14.36
N ALA A 149 5.10 -9.57 14.96
CA ALA A 149 6.10 -10.44 14.31
C ALA A 149 5.61 -11.90 14.20
N GLU A 150 4.97 -12.43 15.24
CA GLU A 150 4.45 -13.80 15.22
C GLU A 150 3.35 -13.94 14.16
N ARG A 151 2.46 -12.97 14.10
CA ARG A 151 1.41 -12.91 13.09
C ARG A 151 2.00 -12.80 11.67
N TRP A 152 3.04 -12.01 11.48
CA TRP A 152 3.70 -11.88 10.18
C TRP A 152 4.31 -13.20 9.73
N TYR A 153 5.01 -13.92 10.61
CA TYR A 153 5.54 -15.24 10.28
C TYR A 153 4.43 -16.25 10.00
N ARG A 154 3.32 -16.20 10.74
CA ARG A 154 2.13 -17.01 10.43
C ARG A 154 1.54 -16.68 9.06
N ILE A 155 1.42 -15.43 8.68
CA ILE A 155 0.96 -15.05 7.34
C ILE A 155 1.89 -15.63 6.27
N LEU A 156 3.20 -15.49 6.42
CA LEU A 156 4.17 -16.04 5.48
C LEU A 156 3.99 -17.56 5.31
N GLN A 157 3.81 -18.29 6.40
CA GLN A 157 3.58 -19.73 6.41
C GLN A 157 2.20 -20.10 5.86
N ASP A 158 1.12 -19.62 6.49
CA ASP A 158 -0.24 -20.10 6.29
C ASP A 158 -0.78 -19.72 4.91
N GLN A 159 -0.38 -18.55 4.41
CA GLN A 159 -0.72 -18.09 3.06
C GLN A 159 0.31 -18.54 2.02
N LYS A 160 1.36 -19.26 2.41
CA LYS A 160 2.43 -19.76 1.52
C LYS A 160 3.01 -18.63 0.65
N VAL A 161 3.28 -17.49 1.26
CA VAL A 161 3.79 -16.30 0.56
C VAL A 161 5.09 -16.64 -0.16
N THR A 162 5.15 -16.31 -1.44
CA THR A 162 6.33 -16.59 -2.28
C THR A 162 7.20 -15.36 -2.47
N ILE A 163 6.59 -14.17 -2.49
CA ILE A 163 7.29 -12.88 -2.59
C ILE A 163 6.87 -11.99 -1.43
N TRP A 164 7.83 -11.56 -0.63
CA TRP A 164 7.61 -10.63 0.47
C TRP A 164 8.30 -9.30 0.20
N TYR A 165 7.51 -8.22 0.08
CA TYR A 165 7.99 -6.86 -0.16
C TYR A 165 7.70 -5.97 1.04
N THR A 166 8.74 -5.44 1.68
CA THR A 166 8.62 -4.76 2.96
C THR A 166 9.57 -3.56 3.08
N ALA A 167 9.60 -2.91 4.23
CA ALA A 167 10.47 -1.78 4.49
C ALA A 167 11.63 -2.16 5.42
N PRO A 168 12.83 -1.53 5.30
CA PRO A 168 13.95 -1.76 6.20
C PRO A 168 13.62 -1.59 7.68
N THR A 169 12.75 -0.63 7.99
CA THR A 169 12.27 -0.42 9.37
C THR A 169 11.54 -1.64 9.93
N ALA A 170 10.74 -2.33 9.14
CA ALA A 170 10.06 -3.56 9.56
C ALA A 170 11.06 -4.70 9.77
N ILE A 171 12.02 -4.86 8.85
CA ILE A 171 13.10 -5.84 8.97
C ILE A 171 13.89 -5.59 10.27
N ARG A 172 14.31 -4.36 10.53
CA ARG A 172 15.01 -4.00 11.78
C ARG A 172 14.20 -4.30 13.05
N ARG A 173 12.86 -4.21 12.98
CA ARG A 173 12.00 -4.61 14.10
C ARG A 173 12.06 -6.11 14.32
N LEU A 174 12.03 -6.93 13.26
CA LEU A 174 12.16 -8.38 13.35
C LEU A 174 13.55 -8.80 13.86
N MET A 175 14.62 -8.15 13.40
CA MET A 175 16.00 -8.41 13.85
C MET A 175 16.22 -8.21 15.34
N ARG A 176 15.45 -7.32 16.00
CA ARG A 176 15.54 -7.05 17.44
C ARG A 176 14.91 -8.16 18.30
N LEU A 177 14.17 -9.05 17.67
CA LEU A 177 13.52 -10.15 18.34
C LEU A 177 14.44 -11.37 18.26
N ASP A 178 14.71 -11.99 19.38
CA ASP A 178 15.50 -13.24 19.44
C ASP A 178 14.60 -14.43 19.05
N ILE A 179 14.12 -14.40 17.80
CA ILE A 179 13.24 -15.41 17.24
C ILE A 179 14.00 -16.11 16.11
N LYS A 180 13.95 -17.44 16.10
CA LYS A 180 14.42 -18.27 15.00
C LYS A 180 13.22 -18.73 14.15
N PRO A 181 12.75 -17.93 13.21
CA PRO A 181 11.47 -18.17 12.55
C PRO A 181 11.43 -19.51 11.80
N ARG A 182 12.54 -19.96 11.23
CA ARG A 182 12.62 -21.24 10.50
C ARG A 182 12.54 -22.49 11.41
N GLU A 183 12.76 -22.34 12.71
CA GLU A 183 12.55 -23.43 13.69
C GLU A 183 11.08 -23.51 14.10
N LEU A 184 10.31 -22.41 13.93
CA LEU A 184 8.93 -22.26 14.42
C LEU A 184 7.89 -22.25 13.31
N TYR A 185 8.28 -21.83 12.08
CA TYR A 185 7.37 -21.64 10.94
C TYR A 185 7.96 -22.24 9.66
N ASP A 186 7.08 -22.78 8.82
CA ASP A 186 7.46 -23.22 7.48
C ASP A 186 7.51 -22.04 6.51
N LEU A 187 8.71 -21.55 6.25
CA LEU A 187 8.97 -20.46 5.29
C LEU A 187 9.53 -20.99 3.95
N SER A 188 9.37 -22.27 3.65
CA SER A 188 9.95 -22.93 2.45
C SER A 188 9.38 -22.39 1.14
N HIS A 189 8.17 -21.80 1.17
CA HIS A 189 7.54 -21.20 0.01
C HIS A 189 8.11 -19.83 -0.37
N LEU A 190 8.75 -19.13 0.59
CA LEU A 190 9.29 -17.79 0.39
C LEU A 190 10.54 -17.86 -0.50
N ARG A 191 10.40 -17.50 -1.77
CA ARG A 191 11.47 -17.56 -2.76
C ARG A 191 12.18 -16.23 -3.02
N PHE A 192 11.50 -15.11 -2.75
CA PHE A 192 12.03 -13.76 -2.99
C PHE A 192 11.61 -12.79 -1.91
N SER A 193 12.53 -11.93 -1.49
CA SER A 193 12.22 -10.81 -0.61
C SER A 193 12.95 -9.56 -1.05
N ALA A 194 12.25 -8.44 -1.03
CA ALA A 194 12.83 -7.14 -1.30
C ALA A 194 12.38 -6.09 -0.29
N SER A 195 13.19 -5.06 -0.19
CA SER A 195 13.01 -3.94 0.72
C SER A 195 13.07 -2.62 -0.05
N VAL A 196 12.32 -1.62 0.40
CA VAL A 196 12.22 -0.32 -0.26
C VAL A 196 11.84 0.79 0.72
N GLY A 197 12.09 2.02 0.31
CA GLY A 197 11.67 3.24 1.01
C GLY A 197 12.76 3.88 1.86
N GLU A 198 13.75 3.11 2.27
CA GLU A 198 14.94 3.53 2.99
C GLU A 198 16.11 2.65 2.53
N PRO A 199 17.39 3.10 2.65
CA PRO A 199 18.52 2.22 2.39
C PRO A 199 18.49 0.99 3.31
N LEU A 200 18.69 -0.18 2.73
CA LEU A 200 18.83 -1.43 3.48
C LEU A 200 20.28 -1.56 3.95
N ASN A 201 20.47 -1.61 5.26
CA ASN A 201 21.81 -1.77 5.81
C ASN A 201 22.32 -3.23 5.65
N PRO A 202 23.66 -3.41 5.52
CA PRO A 202 24.25 -4.74 5.27
C PRO A 202 23.85 -5.80 6.31
N GLU A 203 23.69 -5.42 7.58
CA GLU A 203 23.29 -6.33 8.65
C GLU A 203 21.92 -6.98 8.39
N ALA A 204 21.01 -6.24 7.75
CA ALA A 204 19.69 -6.78 7.40
C ALA A 204 19.78 -7.80 6.27
N VAL A 205 20.71 -7.65 5.33
CA VAL A 205 20.97 -8.62 4.27
C VAL A 205 21.59 -9.90 4.87
N VAL A 206 22.57 -9.76 5.76
CA VAL A 206 23.19 -10.89 6.47
C VAL A 206 22.15 -11.63 7.29
N TRP A 207 21.35 -10.92 8.09
CA TRP A 207 20.25 -11.48 8.86
C TRP A 207 19.26 -12.27 7.99
N GLY A 208 18.83 -11.69 6.86
CA GLY A 208 17.94 -12.37 5.92
C GLY A 208 18.53 -13.73 5.46
N LYS A 209 19.82 -13.76 5.12
CA LYS A 209 20.51 -14.97 4.71
C LYS A 209 20.62 -16.00 5.84
N GLU A 210 20.99 -15.58 7.04
CA GLU A 210 21.23 -16.48 8.17
C GLU A 210 19.92 -16.96 8.82
N VAL A 211 18.95 -16.07 8.98
CA VAL A 211 17.72 -16.32 9.75
C VAL A 211 16.58 -16.82 8.86
N LEU A 212 16.42 -16.23 7.66
CA LEU A 212 15.37 -16.62 6.72
C LEU A 212 15.85 -17.57 5.62
N ASN A 213 17.17 -17.76 5.47
CA ASN A 213 17.82 -18.44 4.35
C ASN A 213 17.48 -17.79 3.00
N LEU A 214 17.31 -16.49 2.99
CA LEU A 214 16.91 -15.72 1.81
C LEU A 214 17.66 -14.39 1.78
N LEU A 215 18.14 -14.00 0.60
CA LEU A 215 18.69 -12.66 0.41
C LEU A 215 17.54 -11.66 0.32
N ILE A 216 17.64 -10.57 1.10
CA ILE A 216 16.73 -9.46 0.97
C ILE A 216 17.35 -8.45 0.02
N HIS A 217 16.70 -8.23 -1.11
CA HIS A 217 17.15 -7.29 -2.13
C HIS A 217 16.78 -5.85 -1.75
N ASP A 218 17.69 -4.91 -1.95
CA ASP A 218 17.42 -3.48 -1.75
C ASP A 218 16.95 -2.85 -3.06
N ASN A 219 15.72 -2.35 -3.07
CA ASN A 219 15.14 -1.72 -4.25
C ASN A 219 15.20 -0.20 -4.10
N TRP A 220 15.94 0.46 -5.02
CA TRP A 220 16.00 1.90 -5.09
C TRP A 220 15.03 2.44 -6.15
N TRP A 221 14.18 3.37 -5.76
CA TRP A 221 13.32 4.14 -6.66
C TRP A 221 12.77 5.40 -5.98
N GLN A 222 12.18 6.28 -6.76
CA GLN A 222 11.60 7.54 -6.31
C GLN A 222 10.11 7.59 -6.66
N THR A 223 9.34 8.34 -5.87
CA THR A 223 7.91 8.57 -6.11
C THR A 223 7.67 9.29 -7.43
#